data_0268fd3da1518a6dc1ec50f7ac642de2
#
_entry.id   0268fd3da1518a6dc1ec50f7ac642de2
#
_cell.length_a   1.000
_cell.length_b   1.000
_cell.length_c   1.000
_cell.angle_alpha   90.00
_cell.angle_beta   90.00
_cell.angle_gamma   90.00
#
_symmetry.space_group_name_H-M   'P 1'
#
loop_
_entity.id
_entity.type
_entity.pdbx_description
1 polymer ?
#
loop_
_entity_poly.entity_id
_entity_poly.type
_entity_poly.pdbx_seq_one_letter_code
_entity_poly.pdbx_strand_id
1 'polypeptide(L)'
;KGADELGLLVQSFNHMAKDLQEGRMSLTHANAMLAEHNRYIETVLDNITTGVITLDADGRIRTMNKAASSIFDAQPERLEGRNPAEFLPRSYSNIFVSMLETLREHPEQNWKRQEDFLLGDRSWKLILHAVALSGPGGIRAYVIVVEDITELEKMQRMAAWREVAKRIAHEIKNPLTPIKLSAQRLDRKFGKQIEDP
;
A
#
# COMPACT_ATOMS: atom_id res chain seq x y z
N LYS A 1 -7.55 -22.11 -71.80
CA LYS A 1 -8.28 -21.19 -70.89
C LYS A 1 -8.55 -21.78 -69.50
N GLY A 2 -9.01 -23.04 -69.35
CA GLY A 2 -9.28 -23.57 -67.99
C GLY A 2 -8.04 -23.88 -67.15
N ALA A 3 -6.86 -24.11 -67.74
CA ALA A 3 -5.65 -24.38 -67.00
C ALA A 3 -5.03 -23.11 -66.32
N ASP A 4 -5.19 -21.95 -66.93
CA ASP A 4 -4.73 -20.67 -66.38
C ASP A 4 -5.63 -20.20 -65.21
N GLU A 5 -6.92 -20.44 -65.29
CA GLU A 5 -7.87 -20.10 -64.24
C GLU A 5 -7.64 -20.95 -62.98
N LEU A 6 -7.38 -22.26 -63.16
CA LEU A 6 -7.06 -23.15 -62.08
C LEU A 6 -5.72 -22.80 -61.39
N GLY A 7 -4.72 -22.38 -62.15
CA GLY A 7 -3.42 -21.88 -61.66
C GLY A 7 -3.56 -20.63 -60.81
N LEU A 8 -4.38 -19.67 -61.23
CA LEU A 8 -4.67 -18.44 -60.50
C LEU A 8 -5.42 -18.73 -59.20
N LEU A 9 -6.35 -19.69 -59.21
CA LEU A 9 -7.09 -20.09 -58.01
C LEU A 9 -6.18 -20.76 -56.96
N VAL A 10 -5.28 -21.66 -57.39
CA VAL A 10 -4.31 -22.30 -56.54
C VAL A 10 -3.33 -21.27 -55.95
N GLN A 11 -2.88 -20.31 -56.77
CA GLN A 11 -1.99 -19.26 -56.31
C GLN A 11 -2.66 -18.33 -55.28
N SER A 12 -3.92 -17.93 -55.51
CA SER A 12 -4.67 -17.13 -54.55
C SER A 12 -4.96 -17.87 -53.25
N PHE A 13 -5.24 -19.18 -53.33
CA PHE A 13 -5.43 -20.04 -52.14
C PHE A 13 -4.12 -20.15 -51.34
N ASN A 14 -3.01 -20.38 -52.00
CA ASN A 14 -1.70 -20.44 -51.32
C ASN A 14 -1.33 -19.12 -50.67
N HIS A 15 -1.62 -17.99 -51.33
CA HIS A 15 -1.40 -16.66 -50.74
C HIS A 15 -2.26 -16.44 -49.52
N MET A 16 -3.56 -16.73 -49.60
CA MET A 16 -4.49 -16.64 -48.47
C MET A 16 -4.06 -17.57 -47.29
N ALA A 17 -3.65 -18.79 -47.61
CA ALA A 17 -3.15 -19.74 -46.58
C ALA A 17 -1.88 -19.20 -45.88
N LYS A 18 -0.97 -18.58 -46.63
CA LYS A 18 0.22 -17.92 -46.08
C LYS A 18 -0.14 -16.73 -45.19
N ASP A 19 -1.02 -15.86 -45.65
CA ASP A 19 -1.48 -14.68 -44.91
C ASP A 19 -2.17 -15.09 -43.59
N LEU A 20 -3.02 -16.15 -43.63
CA LEU A 20 -3.65 -16.72 -42.43
C LEU A 20 -2.61 -17.30 -41.46
N GLN A 21 -1.59 -17.98 -41.96
CA GLN A 21 -0.51 -18.53 -41.14
C GLN A 21 0.31 -17.43 -40.48
N GLU A 22 0.71 -16.40 -41.23
CA GLU A 22 1.42 -15.24 -40.72
C GLU A 22 0.58 -14.49 -39.66
N GLY A 23 -0.68 -14.24 -39.94
CA GLY A 23 -1.62 -13.62 -39.00
C GLY A 23 -1.78 -14.42 -37.70
N ARG A 24 -1.89 -15.76 -37.82
CA ARG A 24 -1.97 -16.64 -36.64
C ARG A 24 -0.67 -16.62 -35.83
N MET A 25 0.49 -16.64 -36.49
CA MET A 25 1.79 -16.55 -35.80
C MET A 25 1.94 -15.20 -35.07
N SER A 26 1.56 -14.10 -35.72
CA SER A 26 1.59 -12.76 -35.13
C SER A 26 0.67 -12.67 -33.90
N LEU A 27 -0.56 -13.18 -33.98
CA LEU A 27 -1.49 -13.25 -32.85
C LEU A 27 -0.95 -14.09 -31.69
N THR A 28 -0.38 -15.25 -32.00
CA THR A 28 0.22 -16.13 -30.98
C THR A 28 1.40 -15.44 -30.27
N HIS A 29 2.25 -14.76 -31.03
CA HIS A 29 3.37 -14.00 -30.50
C HIS A 29 2.89 -12.83 -29.62
N ALA A 30 1.91 -12.04 -30.07
CA ALA A 30 1.33 -10.95 -29.31
C ALA A 30 0.70 -11.44 -27.99
N ASN A 31 -0.03 -12.56 -28.02
CA ASN A 31 -0.60 -13.16 -26.81
C ASN A 31 0.47 -13.66 -25.85
N ALA A 32 1.56 -14.25 -26.34
CA ALA A 32 2.68 -14.66 -25.50
C ALA A 32 3.35 -13.49 -24.82
N MET A 33 3.62 -12.40 -25.57
CA MET A 33 4.17 -11.16 -25.00
C MET A 33 3.24 -10.53 -23.95
N LEU A 34 1.94 -10.49 -24.19
CA LEU A 34 0.96 -9.99 -23.22
C LEU A 34 0.96 -10.84 -21.94
N ALA A 35 1.01 -12.16 -22.07
CA ALA A 35 1.06 -13.07 -20.92
C ALA A 35 2.35 -12.88 -20.09
N GLU A 36 3.48 -12.70 -20.76
CA GLU A 36 4.77 -12.42 -20.12
C GLU A 36 4.74 -11.07 -19.40
N HIS A 37 4.21 -10.03 -20.04
CA HIS A 37 4.08 -8.70 -19.47
C HIS A 37 3.16 -8.70 -18.23
N ASN A 38 2.03 -9.38 -18.29
CA ASN A 38 1.13 -9.53 -17.15
C ASN A 38 1.80 -10.25 -15.97
N ARG A 39 2.51 -11.35 -16.25
CA ARG A 39 3.26 -12.09 -15.22
C ARG A 39 4.37 -11.24 -14.60
N TYR A 40 5.04 -10.39 -15.40
CA TYR A 40 6.04 -9.45 -14.90
C TYR A 40 5.40 -8.45 -13.93
N ILE A 41 4.27 -7.84 -14.30
CA ILE A 41 3.54 -6.89 -13.44
C ILE A 41 3.09 -7.57 -12.14
N GLU A 42 2.49 -8.76 -12.21
CA GLU A 42 2.11 -9.54 -11.02
C GLU A 42 3.30 -9.79 -10.11
N THR A 43 4.43 -10.24 -10.67
CA THR A 43 5.65 -10.48 -9.89
C THR A 43 6.16 -9.21 -9.23
N VAL A 44 6.13 -8.06 -9.90
CA VAL A 44 6.53 -6.77 -9.31
C VAL A 44 5.59 -6.41 -8.17
N LEU A 45 4.28 -6.49 -8.39
CA LEU A 45 3.27 -6.16 -7.38
C LEU A 45 3.35 -7.06 -6.14
N ASP A 46 3.68 -8.33 -6.30
CA ASP A 46 3.80 -9.29 -5.20
C ASP A 46 5.07 -9.12 -4.36
N ASN A 47 6.10 -8.47 -4.92
CA ASN A 47 7.36 -8.24 -4.22
C ASN A 47 7.49 -6.84 -3.58
N ILE A 48 6.52 -5.95 -3.78
CA ILE A 48 6.49 -4.68 -3.07
C ILE A 48 5.87 -4.87 -1.67
N THR A 49 6.37 -4.10 -0.71
CA THR A 49 5.86 -4.10 0.68
C THR A 49 4.59 -3.27 0.85
N THR A 50 4.25 -2.49 -0.15
CA THR A 50 3.07 -1.63 -0.19
C THR A 50 1.87 -2.42 -0.69
N GLY A 51 0.76 -2.34 0.03
CA GLY A 51 -0.50 -2.95 -0.39
C GLY A 51 -1.07 -2.24 -1.62
N VAL A 52 -1.48 -3.01 -2.63
CA VAL A 52 -2.18 -2.48 -3.80
C VAL A 52 -3.49 -3.22 -3.97
N ILE A 53 -4.57 -2.47 -4.07
CA ILE A 53 -5.93 -2.99 -4.30
C ILE A 53 -6.48 -2.26 -5.51
N THR A 54 -7.05 -3.00 -6.45
CA THR A 54 -7.79 -2.41 -7.56
C THR A 54 -9.28 -2.71 -7.42
N LEU A 55 -10.11 -1.71 -7.70
CA LEU A 55 -11.56 -1.86 -7.75
C LEU A 55 -12.04 -1.62 -9.18
N ASP A 56 -13.14 -2.23 -9.55
CA ASP A 56 -13.85 -1.91 -10.80
C ASP A 56 -14.61 -0.57 -10.68
N ALA A 57 -15.32 -0.18 -11.74
CA ALA A 57 -16.11 1.06 -11.79
C ALA A 57 -17.23 1.11 -10.73
N ASP A 58 -17.73 -0.06 -10.30
CA ASP A 58 -18.77 -0.18 -9.28
C ASP A 58 -18.21 -0.16 -7.85
N GLY A 59 -16.89 -0.18 -7.69
CA GLY A 59 -16.20 -0.21 -6.40
C GLY A 59 -16.03 -1.61 -5.82
N ARG A 60 -16.10 -2.66 -6.66
CA ARG A 60 -15.84 -4.05 -6.26
C ARG A 60 -14.37 -4.39 -6.42
N ILE A 61 -13.83 -5.19 -5.52
CA ILE A 61 -12.43 -5.64 -5.59
C ILE A 61 -12.21 -6.46 -6.85
N ARG A 62 -11.24 -6.06 -7.65
CA ARG A 62 -10.78 -6.77 -8.83
C ARG A 62 -9.49 -7.53 -8.56
N THR A 63 -8.51 -6.88 -7.92
CA THR A 63 -7.25 -7.52 -7.54
C THR A 63 -6.75 -6.96 -6.20
N MET A 64 -5.95 -7.76 -5.53
CA MET A 64 -5.27 -7.41 -4.29
C MET A 64 -3.91 -8.11 -4.30
N ASN A 65 -2.82 -7.38 -4.10
CA ASN A 65 -1.50 -7.97 -4.03
C ASN A 65 -1.24 -8.63 -2.66
N LYS A 66 -0.16 -9.38 -2.55
CA LYS A 66 0.22 -10.12 -1.34
C LYS A 66 0.38 -9.21 -0.11
N ALA A 67 0.94 -8.01 -0.27
CA ALA A 67 1.11 -7.07 0.84
C ALA A 67 -0.24 -6.60 1.39
N ALA A 68 -1.18 -6.21 0.52
CA ALA A 68 -2.54 -5.85 0.93
C ALA A 68 -3.26 -7.02 1.61
N SER A 69 -3.13 -8.24 1.08
CA SER A 69 -3.69 -9.45 1.68
C SER A 69 -3.16 -9.68 3.11
N SER A 70 -1.88 -9.42 3.33
CA SER A 70 -1.25 -9.57 4.65
C SER A 70 -1.71 -8.50 5.65
N ILE A 71 -1.89 -7.26 5.20
CA ILE A 71 -2.39 -6.15 6.05
C ILE A 71 -3.82 -6.42 6.50
N PHE A 72 -4.69 -6.84 5.59
CA PHE A 72 -6.11 -7.04 5.87
C PHE A 72 -6.46 -8.46 6.35
N ASP A 73 -5.48 -9.35 6.49
CA ASP A 73 -5.65 -10.78 6.82
C ASP A 73 -6.72 -11.43 5.94
N ALA A 74 -6.63 -11.17 4.66
CA ALA A 74 -7.66 -11.50 3.70
C ALA A 74 -7.13 -12.41 2.59
N GLN A 75 -7.96 -13.35 2.14
CA GLN A 75 -7.69 -14.17 0.97
C GLN A 75 -8.25 -13.49 -0.27
N PRO A 76 -7.42 -13.09 -1.26
CA PRO A 76 -7.87 -12.35 -2.44
C PRO A 76 -9.02 -13.04 -3.17
N GLU A 77 -8.94 -14.37 -3.30
CA GLU A 77 -9.93 -15.19 -4.01
C GLU A 77 -11.33 -15.12 -3.38
N ARG A 78 -11.42 -14.84 -2.08
CA ARG A 78 -12.70 -14.70 -1.36
C ARG A 78 -13.27 -13.30 -1.46
N LEU A 79 -12.46 -12.33 -1.80
CA LEU A 79 -12.84 -10.92 -1.85
C LEU A 79 -13.06 -10.39 -3.26
N GLU A 80 -12.58 -11.11 -4.29
CA GLU A 80 -12.79 -10.75 -5.69
C GLU A 80 -14.28 -10.60 -6.00
N GLY A 81 -14.67 -9.52 -6.67
CA GLY A 81 -16.05 -9.16 -6.99
C GLY A 81 -16.89 -8.63 -5.82
N ARG A 82 -16.35 -8.60 -4.59
CA ARG A 82 -17.07 -8.07 -3.42
C ARG A 82 -16.79 -6.59 -3.20
N ASN A 83 -17.76 -5.89 -2.63
CA ASN A 83 -17.57 -4.50 -2.22
C ASN A 83 -16.91 -4.47 -0.83
N PRO A 84 -15.80 -3.70 -0.63
CA PRO A 84 -15.15 -3.57 0.68
C PRO A 84 -16.12 -3.14 1.80
N ALA A 85 -17.11 -2.32 1.49
CA ALA A 85 -18.11 -1.87 2.45
C ALA A 85 -18.99 -2.99 3.02
N GLU A 86 -19.06 -4.16 2.36
CA GLU A 86 -19.91 -5.28 2.80
C GLU A 86 -19.28 -6.12 3.92
N PHE A 87 -17.94 -6.13 4.02
CA PHE A 87 -17.23 -6.98 5.00
C PHE A 87 -16.35 -6.20 5.98
N LEU A 88 -16.05 -4.92 5.70
CA LEU A 88 -15.34 -4.07 6.64
C LEU A 88 -16.26 -3.59 7.77
N PRO A 89 -15.73 -3.39 8.99
CA PRO A 89 -16.46 -2.69 10.05
C PRO A 89 -16.98 -1.34 9.59
N ARG A 90 -18.12 -0.90 10.10
CA ARG A 90 -18.78 0.36 9.67
C ARG A 90 -17.87 1.59 9.67
N SER A 91 -16.96 1.68 10.63
CA SER A 91 -15.98 2.77 10.71
C SER A 91 -15.08 2.84 9.45
N TYR A 92 -14.66 1.69 8.93
CA TYR A 92 -13.77 1.62 7.77
C TYR A 92 -14.55 1.60 6.46
N SER A 93 -15.74 1.01 6.46
CA SER A 93 -16.66 1.05 5.33
C SER A 93 -16.98 2.49 4.91
N ASN A 94 -17.20 3.39 5.88
CA ASN A 94 -17.44 4.82 5.61
C ASN A 94 -16.25 5.51 4.93
N ILE A 95 -15.02 5.10 5.23
CA ILE A 95 -13.81 5.62 4.57
C ILE A 95 -13.83 5.25 3.08
N PHE A 96 -14.16 3.99 2.78
CA PHE A 96 -14.28 3.53 1.39
C PHE A 96 -15.40 4.23 0.62
N VAL A 97 -16.57 4.38 1.23
CA VAL A 97 -17.70 5.09 0.61
C VAL A 97 -17.32 6.53 0.30
N SER A 98 -16.79 7.26 1.29
CA SER A 98 -16.34 8.65 1.13
C SER A 98 -15.24 8.81 0.05
N MET A 99 -14.30 7.86 0.00
CA MET A 99 -13.27 7.81 -1.03
C MET A 99 -13.88 7.68 -2.43
N LEU A 100 -14.78 6.71 -2.62
CA LEU A 100 -15.43 6.47 -3.91
C LEU A 100 -16.29 7.66 -4.34
N GLU A 101 -17.02 8.29 -3.42
CA GLU A 101 -17.82 9.49 -3.68
C GLU A 101 -16.92 10.63 -4.15
N THR A 102 -15.85 10.91 -3.41
CA THR A 102 -14.89 11.97 -3.77
C THR A 102 -14.28 11.73 -5.16
N LEU A 103 -13.85 10.51 -5.44
CA LEU A 103 -13.23 10.17 -6.73
C LEU A 103 -14.24 10.08 -7.89
N ARG A 104 -15.53 9.88 -7.62
CA ARG A 104 -16.58 9.97 -8.64
C ARG A 104 -16.89 11.41 -9.02
N GLU A 105 -16.92 12.31 -8.04
CA GLU A 105 -17.16 13.74 -8.27
C GLU A 105 -15.93 14.43 -8.90
N HIS A 106 -14.74 14.01 -8.50
CA HIS A 106 -13.45 14.59 -8.90
C HIS A 106 -12.44 13.51 -9.32
N PRO A 107 -12.61 12.89 -10.50
CA PRO A 107 -11.76 11.77 -10.94
C PRO A 107 -10.28 12.11 -11.14
N GLU A 108 -9.98 13.39 -11.33
CA GLU A 108 -8.61 13.92 -11.49
C GLU A 108 -7.88 14.12 -10.15
N GLN A 109 -8.58 14.06 -9.03
CA GLN A 109 -7.99 14.26 -7.72
C GLN A 109 -7.37 12.97 -7.20
N ASN A 110 -6.28 13.14 -6.45
CA ASN A 110 -5.71 12.08 -5.64
C ASN A 110 -6.34 12.15 -4.26
N TRP A 111 -6.99 11.08 -3.84
CA TRP A 111 -7.51 10.95 -2.50
C TRP A 111 -6.43 10.37 -1.59
N LYS A 112 -6.20 11.01 -0.43
CA LYS A 112 -5.20 10.56 0.55
C LYS A 112 -5.75 10.69 1.96
N ARG A 113 -5.57 9.66 2.77
CA ARG A 113 -5.96 9.66 4.18
C ARG A 113 -5.05 8.78 5.02
N GLN A 114 -4.74 9.25 6.24
CA GLN A 114 -4.07 8.45 7.26
C GLN A 114 -5.10 8.03 8.30
N GLU A 115 -5.14 6.75 8.63
CA GLU A 115 -6.10 6.18 9.56
C GLU A 115 -5.47 5.10 10.43
N ASP A 116 -6.02 4.96 11.63
CA ASP A 116 -5.69 3.87 12.53
C ASP A 116 -6.71 2.74 12.34
N PHE A 117 -6.23 1.58 11.90
CA PHE A 117 -7.04 0.38 11.69
C PHE A 117 -6.79 -0.62 12.82
N LEU A 118 -7.86 -1.11 13.42
CA LEU A 118 -7.82 -2.26 14.31
C LEU A 118 -8.38 -3.47 13.55
N LEU A 119 -7.50 -4.37 13.14
CA LEU A 119 -7.85 -5.59 12.41
C LEU A 119 -7.45 -6.79 13.26
N GLY A 120 -8.44 -7.52 13.78
CA GLY A 120 -8.21 -8.51 14.82
C GLY A 120 -7.61 -7.86 16.07
N ASP A 121 -6.52 -8.44 16.60
CA ASP A 121 -5.80 -7.90 17.76
C ASP A 121 -4.63 -6.96 17.37
N ARG A 122 -4.49 -6.63 16.09
CA ARG A 122 -3.41 -5.76 15.58
C ARG A 122 -3.92 -4.37 15.26
N SER A 123 -3.21 -3.38 15.81
CA SER A 123 -3.38 -1.97 15.44
C SER A 123 -2.39 -1.62 14.34
N TRP A 124 -2.91 -1.12 13.23
CA TRP A 124 -2.16 -0.69 12.06
C TRP A 124 -2.33 0.81 11.88
N LYS A 125 -1.26 1.49 11.56
CA LYS A 125 -1.31 2.88 11.07
C LYS A 125 -1.07 2.87 9.58
N LEU A 126 -2.12 3.15 8.83
CA LEU A 126 -2.10 3.03 7.38
C LEU A 126 -2.26 4.40 6.73
N ILE A 127 -1.48 4.64 5.68
CA ILE A 127 -1.75 5.71 4.73
C ILE A 127 -2.42 5.08 3.52
N LEU A 128 -3.61 5.57 3.20
CA LEU A 128 -4.37 5.18 2.04
C LEU A 128 -4.23 6.26 0.98
N HIS A 129 -3.82 5.87 -0.22
CA HIS A 129 -3.86 6.71 -1.43
C HIS A 129 -4.79 6.07 -2.43
N ALA A 130 -5.66 6.83 -3.04
CA ALA A 130 -6.54 6.31 -4.07
C ALA A 130 -6.62 7.27 -5.26
N VAL A 131 -6.72 6.68 -6.44
CA VAL A 131 -6.89 7.39 -7.71
C VAL A 131 -7.94 6.69 -8.56
N ALA A 132 -8.68 7.45 -9.35
CA ALA A 132 -9.57 6.93 -10.36
C ALA A 132 -8.84 6.80 -11.70
N LEU A 133 -8.98 5.65 -12.35
CA LEU A 133 -8.50 5.43 -13.71
C LEU A 133 -9.66 5.70 -14.68
N SER A 134 -9.58 6.81 -15.37
CA SER A 134 -10.61 7.23 -16.36
C SER A 134 -10.28 6.75 -17.76
N GLY A 135 -11.32 6.59 -18.60
CA GLY A 135 -11.21 6.23 -20.00
C GLY A 135 -12.35 6.82 -20.84
N PRO A 136 -12.43 6.49 -22.14
CA PRO A 136 -13.52 6.96 -23.02
C PRO A 136 -14.87 6.45 -22.52
N GLY A 137 -15.55 7.14 -21.67
CA GLY A 137 -16.86 6.72 -21.11
C GLY A 137 -16.93 6.82 -19.59
N GLY A 138 -15.92 7.40 -18.94
CA GLY A 138 -15.91 7.63 -17.50
C GLY A 138 -14.86 6.81 -16.74
N ILE A 139 -15.10 6.61 -15.45
CA ILE A 139 -14.19 5.87 -14.58
C ILE A 139 -14.26 4.37 -14.93
N ARG A 140 -13.10 3.75 -15.14
CA ARG A 140 -12.97 2.32 -15.43
C ARG A 140 -12.59 1.49 -14.21
N ALA A 141 -11.81 2.08 -13.30
CA ALA A 141 -11.29 1.40 -12.14
C ALA A 141 -10.82 2.42 -11.11
N TYR A 142 -10.61 1.95 -9.87
CA TYR A 142 -9.90 2.69 -8.85
C TYR A 142 -8.66 1.89 -8.43
N VAL A 143 -7.58 2.59 -8.13
CA VAL A 143 -6.37 1.99 -7.56
C VAL A 143 -6.19 2.57 -6.17
N ILE A 144 -6.06 1.68 -5.18
CA ILE A 144 -5.82 2.03 -3.79
C ILE A 144 -4.45 1.49 -3.41
N VAL A 145 -3.61 2.36 -2.92
CA VAL A 145 -2.28 2.05 -2.38
C VAL A 145 -2.35 2.17 -0.86
N VAL A 146 -1.90 1.14 -0.16
CA VAL A 146 -1.95 1.04 1.31
C VAL A 146 -0.53 0.94 1.83
N GLU A 147 -0.07 1.96 2.52
CA GLU A 147 1.24 1.98 3.18
C GLU A 147 1.09 1.72 4.67
N ASP A 148 1.80 0.71 5.18
CA ASP A 148 1.94 0.49 6.62
C ASP A 148 3.07 1.36 7.18
N ILE A 149 2.70 2.35 7.99
CA ILE A 149 3.63 3.25 8.67
C ILE A 149 3.75 2.97 10.17
N THR A 150 3.24 1.84 10.66
CA THR A 150 3.17 1.50 12.08
C THR A 150 4.56 1.51 12.74
N GLU A 151 5.53 0.84 12.13
CA GLU A 151 6.90 0.80 12.67
C GLU A 151 7.62 2.14 12.53
N LEU A 152 7.39 2.86 11.44
CA LEU A 152 7.96 4.19 11.22
C LEU A 152 7.51 5.17 12.32
N GLU A 153 6.20 5.21 12.60
CA GLU A 153 5.66 6.06 13.68
C GLU A 153 6.19 5.66 15.06
N LYS A 154 6.31 4.35 15.35
CA LYS A 154 6.92 3.88 16.60
C LYS A 154 8.36 4.37 16.75
N MET A 155 9.15 4.26 15.68
CA MET A 155 10.54 4.72 15.69
C MET A 155 10.66 6.22 15.89
N GLN A 156 9.83 7.01 15.21
CA GLN A 156 9.77 8.46 15.36
C GLN A 156 9.39 8.86 16.79
N ARG A 157 8.39 8.21 17.38
CA ARG A 157 7.96 8.43 18.77
C ARG A 157 9.07 8.11 19.75
N MET A 158 9.76 6.97 19.56
CA MET A 158 10.91 6.59 20.40
C MET A 158 12.07 7.59 20.29
N ALA A 159 12.36 8.10 19.10
CA ALA A 159 13.38 9.12 18.89
C ALA A 159 13.04 10.41 19.63
N ALA A 160 11.80 10.89 19.51
CA ALA A 160 11.31 12.06 20.23
C ALA A 160 11.38 11.87 21.76
N TRP A 161 10.98 10.71 22.27
CA TRP A 161 11.07 10.39 23.69
C TRP A 161 12.53 10.37 24.21
N ARG A 162 13.48 9.87 23.42
CA ARG A 162 14.90 9.89 23.80
C ARG A 162 15.42 11.32 23.97
N GLU A 163 15.02 12.23 23.09
CA GLU A 163 15.42 13.63 23.18
C GLU A 163 14.83 14.32 24.41
N VAL A 164 13.53 14.10 24.65
CA VAL A 164 12.85 14.61 25.86
C VAL A 164 13.50 14.05 27.14
N ALA A 165 13.73 12.74 27.20
CA ALA A 165 14.36 12.10 28.36
C ALA A 165 15.78 12.65 28.63
N LYS A 166 16.57 12.88 27.57
CA LYS A 166 17.90 13.50 27.69
C LYS A 166 17.83 14.91 28.27
N ARG A 167 16.88 15.71 27.80
CA ARG A 167 16.64 17.06 28.28
C ARG A 167 16.21 17.08 29.74
N ILE A 168 15.23 16.24 30.11
CA ILE A 168 14.79 16.09 31.51
C ILE A 168 15.95 15.65 32.42
N ALA A 169 16.75 14.68 31.98
CA ALA A 169 17.92 14.25 32.79
C ALA A 169 18.89 15.40 33.04
N HIS A 170 19.16 16.25 32.04
CA HIS A 170 19.99 17.44 32.21
C HIS A 170 19.35 18.48 33.15
N GLU A 171 18.05 18.75 33.01
CA GLU A 171 17.32 19.70 33.84
C GLU A 171 17.19 19.24 35.29
N ILE A 172 17.11 17.93 35.55
CA ILE A 172 17.14 17.34 36.91
C ILE A 172 18.56 17.36 37.49
N LYS A 173 19.57 17.04 36.69
CA LYS A 173 20.98 17.06 37.15
C LYS A 173 21.44 18.43 37.63
N ASN A 174 20.98 19.48 36.96
CA ASN A 174 21.37 20.87 37.24
C ASN A 174 21.06 21.31 38.69
N PRO A 175 19.87 21.12 39.27
CA PRO A 175 19.60 21.43 40.66
C PRO A 175 20.17 20.39 41.64
N LEU A 176 20.25 19.11 41.25
CA LEU A 176 20.76 18.04 42.15
C LEU A 176 22.24 18.17 42.41
N THR A 177 23.05 18.65 41.48
CA THR A 177 24.49 18.80 41.66
C THR A 177 24.83 19.78 42.79
N PRO A 178 24.31 21.01 42.86
CA PRO A 178 24.57 21.93 43.98
C PRO A 178 23.95 21.44 45.28
N ILE A 179 22.80 20.76 45.29
CA ILE A 179 22.22 20.16 46.51
C ILE A 179 23.18 19.10 47.08
N LYS A 180 23.66 18.18 46.25
CA LYS A 180 24.63 17.16 46.64
C LYS A 180 25.91 17.80 47.22
N LEU A 181 26.44 18.82 46.56
CA LEU A 181 27.65 19.52 47.05
C LEU A 181 27.39 20.22 48.38
N SER A 182 26.22 20.81 48.57
CA SER A 182 25.85 21.44 49.85
C SER A 182 25.69 20.42 50.94
N ALA A 183 25.05 19.30 50.71
CA ALA A 183 24.94 18.18 51.65
C ALA A 183 26.34 17.62 52.04
N GLN A 184 27.23 17.42 51.07
CA GLN A 184 28.58 16.97 51.32
C GLN A 184 29.42 17.98 52.13
N ARG A 185 29.20 19.29 51.93
CA ARG A 185 29.85 20.36 52.74
C ARG A 185 29.36 20.34 54.18
N LEU A 186 28.06 20.17 54.39
CA LEU A 186 27.46 20.04 55.70
C LEU A 186 27.97 18.82 56.44
N ASP A 187 28.01 17.68 55.80
CA ASP A 187 28.54 16.43 56.32
C ASP A 187 30.01 16.58 56.75
N ARG A 188 30.88 17.16 55.91
CA ARG A 188 32.28 17.43 56.27
C ARG A 188 32.44 18.41 57.41
N LYS A 189 31.56 19.40 57.53
CA LYS A 189 31.68 20.44 58.55
C LYS A 189 31.11 20.02 59.91
N PHE A 190 30.05 19.25 59.94
CA PHE A 190 29.29 18.92 61.15
C PHE A 190 29.21 17.43 61.46
N GLY A 191 29.54 16.53 60.52
CA GLY A 191 29.43 15.07 60.69
C GLY A 191 30.19 14.57 61.90
N LYS A 192 31.40 15.09 62.14
CA LYS A 192 32.20 14.75 63.34
C LYS A 192 31.65 15.30 64.68
N GLN A 193 30.70 16.25 64.62
CA GLN A 193 30.10 16.83 65.84
C GLN A 193 28.76 16.13 66.20
N ILE A 194 28.24 15.28 65.35
CA ILE A 194 27.01 14.56 65.57
C ILE A 194 27.24 13.11 66.01
N GLU A 195 28.45 12.59 65.83
CA GLU A 195 28.87 11.22 66.29
C GLU A 195 29.27 11.13 67.75
N ASP A 196 29.22 12.22 68.49
CA ASP A 196 29.55 12.21 69.94
C ASP A 196 28.26 12.43 70.75
N PRO A 197 27.65 11.38 71.39
CA PRO A 197 26.56 11.53 72.34
C PRO A 197 27.06 11.92 73.76
#